data_7e164fbdb13d95e82fc5ba01ee85e1af
#
_entry.id   7e164fbdb13d95e82fc5ba01ee85e1af
#
_cell.length_a   1.000
_cell.length_b   1.000
_cell.length_c   1.000
_cell.angle_alpha   90.00
_cell.angle_beta   90.00
_cell.angle_gamma   90.00
#
_symmetry.space_group_name_H-M   'P 1'
#
loop_
_entity.id
_entity.type
_entity.pdbx_description
1 polymer ?
#
loop_
_entity_poly.entity_id
_entity_poly.type
_entity_poly.pdbx_seq_one_letter_code
_entity_poly.pdbx_strand_id
1 'polypeptide(L)'
;MIRVRSKIFILTTILFPILMVGSGFLSGYLADKEGTESYHIGIVDYSGIGGDYLDRLETEIKLEDGSSMFNPTQFQQETDALAALLDEEISAFIVIPEGIMLDEVPTFYARNLSNMKIQSGIRGTLSRTVVTQRMIDENINPSLVNELSRRVHLDLFEVDEDGGIEKGDKITGFLIPFFFMFLLTMVIFI
;
A
#
# COMPACT_ATOMS: atom_id res chain seq x y z
N MET A 1 52.33 1.60 -3.22
CA MET A 1 51.79 2.33 -2.07
C MET A 1 51.56 3.80 -2.37
N ILE A 2 50.76 4.18 -3.34
CA ILE A 2 50.62 5.62 -3.67
C ILE A 2 49.25 5.86 -4.31
N ARG A 3 48.16 5.74 -3.59
CA ARG A 3 46.88 6.32 -4.09
C ARG A 3 45.81 6.60 -3.02
N VAL A 4 46.10 6.38 -1.77
CA VAL A 4 45.15 6.63 -0.67
C VAL A 4 45.03 8.13 -0.29
N ARG A 5 45.88 9.01 -0.85
CA ARG A 5 45.89 10.45 -0.60
C ARG A 5 45.23 11.34 -1.66
N SER A 6 44.51 10.74 -2.60
CA SER A 6 43.71 11.55 -3.52
C SER A 6 42.52 12.17 -2.78
N LYS A 7 42.41 13.49 -2.78
CA LYS A 7 41.25 14.20 -2.20
C LYS A 7 39.92 13.67 -2.75
N ILE A 8 39.94 13.21 -3.99
CA ILE A 8 38.79 12.59 -4.67
C ILE A 8 38.43 11.24 -4.04
N PHE A 9 39.45 10.42 -3.71
CA PHE A 9 39.20 9.09 -3.07
C PHE A 9 38.57 9.27 -1.68
N ILE A 10 39.10 10.18 -0.86
CA ILE A 10 38.53 10.47 0.48
C ILE A 10 37.14 11.04 0.33
N LEU A 11 36.89 11.92 -0.62
CA LEU A 11 35.58 12.52 -0.86
C LEU A 11 34.55 11.45 -1.27
N THR A 12 34.89 10.58 -2.23
CA THR A 12 33.98 9.53 -2.70
C THR A 12 33.72 8.47 -1.64
N THR A 13 34.73 8.10 -0.85
CA THR A 13 34.60 7.10 0.22
C THR A 13 33.70 7.57 1.36
N ILE A 14 33.70 8.88 1.66
CA ILE A 14 32.82 9.46 2.70
C ILE A 14 31.46 9.85 2.11
N LEU A 15 31.43 10.39 0.90
CA LEU A 15 30.20 10.88 0.27
C LEU A 15 29.24 9.74 -0.10
N PHE A 16 29.75 8.58 -0.54
CA PHE A 16 28.92 7.47 -0.97
C PHE A 16 28.03 6.89 0.17
N PRO A 17 28.56 6.59 1.37
CA PRO A 17 27.74 6.18 2.51
C PRO A 17 26.72 7.23 2.93
N ILE A 18 27.12 8.51 2.94
CA ILE A 18 26.22 9.62 3.30
C ILE A 18 25.05 9.70 2.29
N LEU A 19 25.33 9.58 0.99
CA LEU A 19 24.28 9.55 -0.03
C LEU A 19 23.38 8.32 0.10
N MET A 20 23.96 7.16 0.41
CA MET A 20 23.19 5.91 0.57
C MET A 20 22.24 5.99 1.78
N VAL A 21 22.73 6.44 2.93
CA VAL A 21 21.91 6.67 4.13
C VAL A 21 20.91 7.80 3.90
N GLY A 22 21.35 8.90 3.29
CA GLY A 22 20.51 10.05 2.96
C GLY A 22 19.36 9.68 1.99
N SER A 23 19.63 8.83 1.01
CA SER A 23 18.57 8.34 0.09
C SER A 23 17.54 7.47 0.79
N GLY A 24 17.96 6.66 1.77
CA GLY A 24 17.05 5.87 2.60
C GLY A 24 16.14 6.75 3.46
N PHE A 25 16.71 7.76 4.10
CA PHE A 25 15.93 8.74 4.87
C PHE A 25 14.99 9.56 3.99
N LEU A 26 15.43 9.97 2.81
CA LEU A 26 14.61 10.72 1.87
C LEU A 26 13.45 9.87 1.35
N SER A 27 13.70 8.60 1.03
CA SER A 27 12.65 7.66 0.61
C SER A 27 11.63 7.41 1.72
N GLY A 28 12.08 7.25 2.98
CA GLY A 28 11.19 7.14 4.15
C GLY A 28 10.35 8.40 4.36
N TYR A 29 10.95 9.58 4.27
CA TYR A 29 10.25 10.86 4.41
C TYR A 29 9.23 11.12 3.28
N LEU A 30 9.54 10.71 2.04
CA LEU A 30 8.61 10.82 0.92
C LEU A 30 7.46 9.81 1.04
N ALA A 31 7.75 8.58 1.48
CA ALA A 31 6.74 7.56 1.73
C ALA A 31 5.76 7.97 2.85
N ASP A 32 6.25 8.67 3.87
CA ASP A 32 5.44 9.22 4.96
C ASP A 32 4.48 10.32 4.48
N LYS A 33 4.94 11.17 3.55
CA LYS A 33 4.08 12.18 2.91
C LYS A 33 2.99 11.57 2.02
N GLU A 34 3.29 10.50 1.28
CA GLU A 34 2.28 9.79 0.48
C GLU A 34 1.21 9.10 1.37
N GLY A 35 1.52 8.83 2.63
CA GLY A 35 0.60 8.27 3.62
C GLY A 35 -0.42 9.26 4.21
N THR A 36 -0.26 10.56 3.95
CA THR A 36 -1.08 11.64 4.56
C THR A 36 -2.08 12.27 3.59
N GLU A 37 -2.08 11.88 2.31
CA GLU A 37 -2.98 12.45 1.32
C GLU A 37 -4.29 11.67 1.22
N SER A 38 -5.41 12.38 1.32
CA SER A 38 -6.72 11.84 1.00
C SER A 38 -6.99 11.94 -0.51
N TYR A 39 -7.61 10.90 -1.06
CA TYR A 39 -7.88 10.80 -2.49
C TYR A 39 -9.36 10.95 -2.79
N HIS A 40 -9.71 11.88 -3.68
CA HIS A 40 -11.07 12.01 -4.20
C HIS A 40 -11.31 10.96 -5.29
N ILE A 41 -12.26 10.06 -5.05
CA ILE A 41 -12.54 8.92 -5.93
C ILE A 41 -13.98 9.00 -6.45
N GLY A 42 -14.14 9.00 -7.77
CA GLY A 42 -15.44 8.90 -8.42
C GLY A 42 -15.96 7.46 -8.44
N ILE A 43 -17.28 7.30 -8.27
CA ILE A 43 -17.95 6.00 -8.41
C ILE A 43 -19.14 6.17 -9.34
N VAL A 44 -19.16 5.36 -10.40
CA VAL A 44 -20.31 5.19 -11.29
C VAL A 44 -20.86 3.79 -11.05
N ASP A 45 -22.05 3.68 -10.51
CA ASP A 45 -22.63 2.40 -10.10
C ASP A 45 -23.89 2.09 -10.90
N TYR A 46 -23.85 1.00 -11.63
CA TYR A 46 -24.99 0.44 -12.36
C TYR A 46 -25.58 -0.82 -11.68
N SER A 47 -24.92 -1.31 -10.61
CA SER A 47 -25.26 -2.56 -9.92
C SER A 47 -26.18 -2.38 -8.71
N GLY A 48 -26.23 -1.17 -8.15
CA GLY A 48 -26.99 -0.86 -6.95
C GLY A 48 -26.24 -1.12 -5.63
N ILE A 49 -24.97 -1.54 -5.66
CA ILE A 49 -24.16 -1.74 -4.43
C ILE A 49 -23.32 -0.53 -4.06
N GLY A 50 -23.41 0.53 -4.85
CA GLY A 50 -22.56 1.73 -4.72
C GLY A 50 -22.67 2.41 -3.35
N GLY A 51 -23.83 2.40 -2.71
CA GLY A 51 -24.03 2.96 -1.38
C GLY A 51 -23.15 2.27 -0.33
N ASP A 52 -23.26 0.95 -0.22
CA ASP A 52 -22.46 0.15 0.72
C ASP A 52 -20.96 0.25 0.41
N TYR A 53 -20.62 0.34 -0.86
CA TYR A 53 -19.22 0.49 -1.28
C TYR A 53 -18.65 1.85 -0.90
N LEU A 54 -19.43 2.93 -1.08
CA LEU A 54 -19.07 4.29 -0.64
C LEU A 54 -18.78 4.32 0.87
N ASP A 55 -19.73 3.85 1.67
CA ASP A 55 -19.60 3.84 3.14
C ASP A 55 -18.36 3.08 3.60
N ARG A 56 -18.06 1.95 2.96
CA ARG A 56 -16.88 1.14 3.27
C ARG A 56 -15.59 1.83 2.86
N LEU A 57 -15.53 2.46 1.69
CA LEU A 57 -14.35 3.20 1.25
C LEU A 57 -13.99 4.33 2.22
N GLU A 58 -15.01 5.04 2.71
CA GLU A 58 -14.84 6.14 3.64
C GLU A 58 -14.44 5.68 5.04
N THR A 59 -14.96 4.53 5.51
CA THR A 59 -14.82 4.10 6.90
C THR A 59 -13.72 3.09 7.15
N GLU A 60 -13.45 2.18 6.21
CA GLU A 60 -12.54 1.04 6.43
C GLU A 60 -11.07 1.39 6.21
N ILE A 61 -10.76 2.37 5.34
CA ILE A 61 -9.39 2.71 4.98
C ILE A 61 -9.05 4.09 5.50
N LYS A 62 -8.26 4.11 6.57
CA LYS A 62 -7.87 5.33 7.26
C LYS A 62 -6.40 5.64 7.10
N LEU A 63 -6.07 6.92 7.15
CA LEU A 63 -4.73 7.45 7.27
C LEU A 63 -4.22 7.30 8.72
N GLU A 64 -2.95 7.55 8.94
CA GLU A 64 -2.33 7.45 10.28
C GLU A 64 -2.93 8.42 11.31
N ASP A 65 -3.43 9.57 10.84
CA ASP A 65 -4.12 10.57 11.65
C ASP A 65 -5.59 10.22 11.97
N GLY A 66 -6.08 9.07 11.45
CA GLY A 66 -7.46 8.59 11.63
C GLY A 66 -8.48 9.18 10.65
N SER A 67 -8.08 10.10 9.76
CA SER A 67 -8.93 10.61 8.69
C SER A 67 -9.16 9.54 7.60
N SER A 68 -10.20 9.73 6.77
CA SER A 68 -10.43 8.82 5.65
C SER A 68 -9.36 8.98 4.57
N MET A 69 -8.82 7.87 4.09
CA MET A 69 -7.91 7.87 2.95
C MET A 69 -8.65 8.17 1.63
N PHE A 70 -9.94 7.83 1.54
CA PHE A 70 -10.74 8.05 0.36
C PHE A 70 -11.94 8.96 0.66
N ASN A 71 -12.15 9.95 -0.20
CA ASN A 71 -13.32 10.79 -0.24
C ASN A 71 -14.12 10.41 -1.51
N PRO A 72 -15.04 9.45 -1.41
CA PRO A 72 -15.78 8.97 -2.56
C PRO A 72 -16.89 9.93 -2.96
N THR A 73 -17.11 10.12 -4.26
CA THR A 73 -18.19 10.91 -4.85
C THR A 73 -18.92 10.07 -5.88
N GLN A 74 -20.23 9.97 -5.80
CA GLN A 74 -21.04 9.22 -6.74
C GLN A 74 -21.39 10.06 -7.96
N PHE A 75 -21.21 9.48 -9.14
CA PHE A 75 -21.62 10.03 -10.43
C PHE A 75 -22.70 9.16 -11.06
N GLN A 76 -23.62 9.79 -11.79
CA GLN A 76 -24.69 9.03 -12.47
C GLN A 76 -24.24 8.48 -13.82
N GLN A 77 -23.27 9.14 -14.48
CA GLN A 77 -22.79 8.76 -15.79
C GLN A 77 -21.25 8.76 -15.81
N GLU A 78 -20.70 7.87 -16.62
CA GLU A 78 -19.26 7.76 -16.83
C GLU A 78 -18.67 9.04 -17.45
N THR A 79 -19.45 9.74 -18.31
CA THR A 79 -19.05 11.01 -18.93
C THR A 79 -18.79 12.11 -17.90
N ASP A 80 -19.61 12.17 -16.86
CA ASP A 80 -19.47 13.19 -15.81
C ASP A 80 -18.25 12.90 -14.93
N ALA A 81 -18.04 11.61 -14.58
CA ALA A 81 -16.86 11.18 -13.85
C ALA A 81 -15.57 11.40 -14.65
N LEU A 82 -15.62 11.18 -15.98
CA LEU A 82 -14.48 11.44 -16.87
C LEU A 82 -14.17 12.94 -16.95
N ALA A 83 -15.18 13.80 -17.04
CA ALA A 83 -14.99 15.24 -17.01
C ALA A 83 -14.34 15.70 -15.68
N ALA A 84 -14.85 15.25 -14.54
CA ALA A 84 -14.28 15.53 -13.23
C ALA A 84 -12.82 15.02 -13.08
N LEU A 85 -12.48 13.87 -13.70
CA LEU A 85 -11.10 13.36 -13.73
C LEU A 85 -10.19 14.27 -14.59
N LEU A 86 -10.68 14.78 -15.72
CA LEU A 86 -9.94 15.69 -16.60
C LEU A 86 -9.74 17.07 -15.95
N ASP A 87 -10.72 17.55 -15.21
CA ASP A 87 -10.69 18.83 -14.48
C ASP A 87 -9.94 18.75 -13.13
N GLU A 88 -9.35 17.59 -12.82
CA GLU A 88 -8.59 17.34 -11.58
C GLU A 88 -9.41 17.38 -10.28
N GLU A 89 -10.72 17.35 -10.37
CA GLU A 89 -11.61 17.31 -9.21
C GLU A 89 -11.54 15.95 -8.48
N ILE A 90 -11.31 14.87 -9.25
CA ILE A 90 -11.10 13.53 -8.72
C ILE A 90 -9.77 12.93 -9.21
N SER A 91 -9.16 12.08 -8.41
CA SER A 91 -7.89 11.42 -8.72
C SER A 91 -8.06 10.18 -9.60
N ALA A 92 -9.21 9.52 -9.46
CA ALA A 92 -9.58 8.32 -10.21
C ALA A 92 -11.08 8.09 -10.10
N PHE A 93 -11.63 7.23 -10.97
CA PHE A 93 -13.00 6.72 -10.79
C PHE A 93 -13.11 5.26 -11.17
N ILE A 94 -14.15 4.62 -10.63
CA ILE A 94 -14.48 3.22 -10.92
C ILE A 94 -15.90 3.15 -11.47
N VAL A 95 -16.07 2.32 -12.49
CA VAL A 95 -17.38 1.95 -13.05
C VAL A 95 -17.72 0.54 -12.59
N ILE A 96 -18.82 0.40 -11.86
CA ILE A 96 -19.33 -0.87 -11.35
C ILE A 96 -20.48 -1.30 -12.28
N PRO A 97 -20.28 -2.36 -13.06
CA PRO A 97 -21.29 -2.82 -14.03
C PRO A 97 -22.48 -3.50 -13.31
N GLU A 98 -23.61 -3.53 -13.99
CA GLU A 98 -24.83 -4.18 -13.49
C GLU A 98 -24.61 -5.67 -13.17
N GLY A 99 -23.84 -6.35 -14.02
CA GLY A 99 -23.55 -7.78 -13.92
C GLY A 99 -22.39 -8.15 -12.98
N ILE A 100 -21.95 -7.26 -12.08
CA ILE A 100 -20.82 -7.54 -11.17
C ILE A 100 -21.06 -8.76 -10.27
N MET A 101 -22.32 -9.05 -9.95
CA MET A 101 -22.69 -10.25 -9.21
C MET A 101 -22.53 -11.53 -10.03
N LEU A 102 -22.52 -11.43 -11.37
CA LEU A 102 -22.35 -12.51 -12.34
C LEU A 102 -20.97 -12.52 -12.97
N ASP A 103 -19.96 -11.99 -12.27
CA ASP A 103 -18.53 -11.95 -12.67
C ASP A 103 -18.18 -10.94 -13.80
N GLU A 104 -19.04 -9.96 -14.08
CA GLU A 104 -18.66 -8.85 -14.92
C GLU A 104 -17.59 -7.99 -14.26
N VAL A 105 -16.58 -7.57 -15.04
CA VAL A 105 -15.38 -6.93 -14.48
C VAL A 105 -15.58 -5.42 -14.37
N PRO A 106 -15.39 -4.82 -13.17
CA PRO A 106 -15.42 -3.38 -13.01
C PRO A 106 -14.23 -2.72 -13.71
N THR A 107 -14.44 -1.51 -14.23
CA THR A 107 -13.40 -0.75 -14.92
C THR A 107 -12.91 0.41 -14.05
N PHE A 108 -11.61 0.56 -13.95
CA PHE A 108 -10.96 1.61 -13.17
C PHE A 108 -10.23 2.59 -14.09
N TYR A 109 -10.48 3.87 -13.92
CA TYR A 109 -9.87 4.96 -14.66
C TYR A 109 -9.09 5.87 -13.73
N ALA A 110 -7.84 6.18 -14.06
CA ALA A 110 -7.00 7.11 -13.33
C ALA A 110 -6.00 7.78 -14.28
N ARG A 111 -5.56 8.98 -13.95
CA ARG A 111 -4.49 9.64 -14.71
C ARG A 111 -3.14 8.96 -14.53
N ASN A 112 -2.89 8.41 -13.37
CA ASN A 112 -1.65 7.70 -13.03
C ASN A 112 -1.97 6.38 -12.35
N LEU A 113 -1.54 5.30 -12.98
CA LEU A 113 -1.73 3.94 -12.48
C LEU A 113 -0.58 3.47 -11.58
N SER A 114 0.41 4.32 -11.27
CA SER A 114 1.56 3.92 -10.44
C SER A 114 1.22 3.78 -8.95
N ASN A 115 0.14 4.39 -8.49
CA ASN A 115 -0.25 4.33 -7.08
C ASN A 115 -0.98 3.01 -6.76
N MET A 116 -0.20 1.99 -6.43
CA MET A 116 -0.70 0.66 -6.08
C MET A 116 -1.55 0.66 -4.79
N LYS A 117 -1.33 1.63 -3.89
CA LYS A 117 -2.07 1.72 -2.62
C LYS A 117 -3.54 2.08 -2.88
N ILE A 118 -3.79 3.03 -3.79
CA ILE A 118 -5.15 3.39 -4.23
C ILE A 118 -5.82 2.18 -4.88
N GLN A 119 -5.16 1.55 -5.85
CA GLN A 119 -5.74 0.42 -6.58
C GLN A 119 -6.06 -0.76 -5.66
N SER A 120 -5.15 -1.10 -4.74
CA SER A 120 -5.38 -2.20 -3.80
C SER A 120 -6.49 -1.91 -2.80
N GLY A 121 -6.59 -0.66 -2.33
CA GLY A 121 -7.68 -0.22 -1.45
C GLY A 121 -9.05 -0.33 -2.13
N ILE A 122 -9.18 0.29 -3.30
CA ILE A 122 -10.41 0.26 -4.11
C ILE A 122 -10.83 -1.17 -4.44
N ARG A 123 -9.90 -1.98 -4.98
CA ARG A 123 -10.16 -3.38 -5.32
C ARG A 123 -10.56 -4.20 -4.10
N GLY A 124 -9.82 -4.05 -3.00
CA GLY A 124 -10.05 -4.81 -1.77
C GLY A 124 -11.42 -4.51 -1.16
N THR A 125 -11.80 -3.24 -1.10
CA THR A 125 -13.12 -2.84 -0.58
C THR A 125 -14.24 -3.26 -1.50
N LEU A 126 -14.11 -3.07 -2.82
CA LEU A 126 -15.13 -3.55 -3.77
C LEU A 126 -15.32 -5.07 -3.69
N SER A 127 -14.23 -5.83 -3.66
CA SER A 127 -14.29 -7.28 -3.53
C SER A 127 -15.02 -7.70 -2.25
N ARG A 128 -14.75 -7.05 -1.12
CA ARG A 128 -15.49 -7.34 0.14
C ARG A 128 -16.96 -6.99 0.04
N THR A 129 -17.31 -5.85 -0.59
CA THR A 129 -18.70 -5.44 -0.78
C THR A 129 -19.46 -6.47 -1.63
N VAL A 130 -18.90 -6.86 -2.78
CA VAL A 130 -19.49 -7.86 -3.68
C VAL A 130 -19.66 -9.21 -2.97
N VAL A 131 -18.63 -9.70 -2.27
CA VAL A 131 -18.70 -10.96 -1.53
C VAL A 131 -19.74 -10.90 -0.42
N THR A 132 -19.82 -9.78 0.31
CA THR A 132 -20.84 -9.60 1.35
C THR A 132 -22.24 -9.62 0.76
N GLN A 133 -22.46 -8.93 -0.38
CA GLN A 133 -23.76 -8.93 -1.03
C GLN A 133 -24.16 -10.33 -1.54
N ARG A 134 -23.23 -11.05 -2.18
CA ARG A 134 -23.45 -12.45 -2.61
C ARG A 134 -23.82 -13.35 -1.43
N MET A 135 -23.18 -13.17 -0.26
CA MET A 135 -23.53 -13.91 0.95
C MET A 135 -24.96 -13.60 1.39
N ILE A 136 -25.36 -12.32 1.38
CA ILE A 136 -26.71 -11.90 1.76
C ILE A 136 -27.76 -12.51 0.80
N ASP A 137 -27.50 -12.46 -0.50
CA ASP A 137 -28.39 -12.99 -1.53
C ASP A 137 -28.59 -14.52 -1.39
N GLU A 138 -27.53 -15.23 -0.96
CA GLU A 138 -27.58 -16.68 -0.66
C GLU A 138 -28.04 -17.01 0.77
N ASN A 139 -28.51 -16.02 1.54
CA ASN A 139 -28.91 -16.16 2.94
C ASN A 139 -27.79 -16.71 3.87
N ILE A 140 -26.53 -16.42 3.52
CA ILE A 140 -25.38 -16.75 4.35
C ILE A 140 -25.06 -15.55 5.24
N ASN A 141 -24.93 -15.79 6.56
CA ASN A 141 -24.58 -14.73 7.49
C ASN A 141 -23.10 -14.30 7.31
N PRO A 142 -22.81 -13.06 6.83
CA PRO A 142 -21.43 -12.61 6.62
C PRO A 142 -20.58 -12.59 7.89
N SER A 143 -21.20 -12.31 9.05
CA SER A 143 -20.50 -12.29 10.34
C SER A 143 -19.98 -13.67 10.73
N LEU A 144 -20.75 -14.72 10.47
CA LEU A 144 -20.34 -16.10 10.72
C LEU A 144 -19.17 -16.50 9.83
N VAL A 145 -19.22 -16.13 8.54
CA VAL A 145 -18.11 -16.42 7.60
C VAL A 145 -16.84 -15.69 8.01
N ASN A 146 -16.93 -14.44 8.42
CA ASN A 146 -15.78 -13.67 8.90
C ASN A 146 -15.18 -14.29 10.19
N GLU A 147 -16.01 -14.81 11.09
CA GLU A 147 -15.55 -15.49 12.29
C GLU A 147 -14.82 -16.79 11.96
N LEU A 148 -15.40 -17.62 11.08
CA LEU A 148 -14.80 -18.89 10.64
C LEU A 148 -13.52 -18.70 9.80
N SER A 149 -13.43 -17.58 9.08
CA SER A 149 -12.28 -17.23 8.22
C SER A 149 -11.20 -16.46 8.95
N ARG A 150 -11.28 -16.35 10.28
CA ARG A 150 -10.28 -15.63 11.08
C ARG A 150 -8.91 -16.25 10.87
N ARG A 151 -7.95 -15.42 10.46
CA ARG A 151 -6.59 -15.88 10.22
C ARG A 151 -5.95 -16.36 11.52
N VAL A 152 -5.29 -17.50 11.45
CA VAL A 152 -4.44 -17.99 12.54
C VAL A 152 -3.22 -17.08 12.63
N HIS A 153 -3.00 -16.53 13.82
CA HIS A 153 -1.79 -15.73 14.09
C HIS A 153 -0.63 -16.69 14.39
N LEU A 154 0.48 -16.49 13.72
CA LEU A 154 1.71 -17.25 13.93
C LEU A 154 2.74 -16.31 14.56
N ASP A 155 3.15 -16.61 15.79
CA ASP A 155 4.33 -16.00 16.37
C ASP A 155 5.57 -16.73 15.85
N LEU A 156 6.47 -15.98 15.24
CA LEU A 156 7.71 -16.52 14.68
C LEU A 156 8.85 -16.29 15.69
N PHE A 157 9.46 -17.38 16.08
CA PHE A 157 10.68 -17.38 16.90
C PHE A 157 11.82 -17.99 16.10
N GLU A 158 12.98 -17.36 16.17
CA GLU A 158 14.22 -17.89 15.62
C GLU A 158 14.96 -18.63 16.74
N VAL A 159 15.41 -19.82 16.48
CA VAL A 159 16.20 -20.62 17.42
C VAL A 159 17.62 -20.66 16.90
N ASP A 160 18.58 -20.17 17.69
CA ASP A 160 20.00 -20.20 17.35
C ASP A 160 20.62 -21.59 17.60
N GLU A 161 21.89 -21.79 17.19
CA GLU A 161 22.60 -23.05 17.34
C GLU A 161 22.82 -23.46 18.81
N ASP A 162 22.79 -22.52 19.74
CA ASP A 162 22.97 -22.75 21.19
C ASP A 162 21.61 -22.94 21.91
N GLY A 163 20.50 -22.98 21.17
CA GLY A 163 19.14 -23.14 21.69
C GLY A 163 18.52 -21.89 22.28
N GLY A 164 19.09 -20.70 22.03
CA GLY A 164 18.50 -19.42 22.34
C GLY A 164 17.27 -19.16 21.48
N ILE A 165 16.18 -18.66 22.09
CA ILE A 165 14.92 -18.37 21.39
C ILE A 165 14.75 -16.85 21.36
N GLU A 166 14.83 -16.26 20.19
CA GLU A 166 14.58 -14.84 19.98
C GLU A 166 13.35 -14.61 19.10
N LYS A 167 12.61 -13.55 19.38
CA LYS A 167 11.48 -13.15 18.52
C LYS A 167 12.06 -12.62 17.21
N GLY A 168 11.76 -13.30 16.11
CA GLY A 168 12.29 -13.00 14.78
C GLY A 168 11.94 -11.57 14.34
N ASP A 169 12.92 -10.68 14.38
CA ASP A 169 12.81 -9.34 13.78
C ASP A 169 13.58 -9.32 12.45
N LYS A 170 12.81 -9.29 11.35
CA LYS A 170 13.35 -9.40 9.98
C LYS A 170 14.33 -8.27 9.61
N ILE A 171 14.29 -7.14 10.30
CA ILE A 171 15.09 -5.96 9.97
C ILE A 171 16.50 -6.08 10.55
N THR A 172 16.63 -6.57 11.78
CA THR A 172 17.91 -6.68 12.48
C THR A 172 18.81 -7.73 11.83
N GLY A 173 18.23 -8.86 11.39
CA GLY A 173 18.97 -9.95 10.74
C GLY A 173 19.61 -9.58 9.40
N PHE A 174 19.05 -8.57 8.68
CA PHE A 174 19.61 -8.12 7.41
C PHE A 174 20.59 -6.94 7.59
N LEU A 175 20.29 -6.01 8.49
CA LEU A 175 21.10 -4.79 8.68
C LEU A 175 22.47 -5.07 9.29
N ILE A 176 22.59 -5.98 10.23
CA ILE A 176 23.85 -6.30 10.93
C ILE A 176 24.90 -6.89 9.97
N PRO A 177 24.63 -7.94 9.17
CA PRO A 177 25.59 -8.47 8.21
C PRO A 177 25.97 -7.44 7.13
N PHE A 178 25.01 -6.64 6.67
CA PHE A 178 25.25 -5.59 5.68
C PHE A 178 26.19 -4.50 6.21
N PHE A 179 25.98 -4.05 7.44
CA PHE A 179 26.84 -3.07 8.10
C PHE A 179 28.25 -3.62 8.37
N PHE A 180 28.36 -4.89 8.75
CA PHE A 180 29.64 -5.55 8.95
C PHE A 180 30.41 -5.72 7.64
N MET A 181 29.75 -6.13 6.56
CA MET A 181 30.34 -6.23 5.23
C MET A 181 30.84 -4.87 4.73
N PHE A 182 30.09 -3.82 4.99
CA PHE A 182 30.46 -2.44 4.66
C PHE A 182 31.72 -1.99 5.43
N LEU A 183 31.77 -2.20 6.76
CA LEU A 183 32.94 -1.90 7.59
C LEU A 183 34.18 -2.67 7.13
N LEU A 184 34.03 -3.94 6.81
CA LEU A 184 35.13 -4.79 6.35
C LEU A 184 35.69 -4.30 5.00
N THR A 185 34.81 -3.90 4.09
CA THR A 185 35.19 -3.30 2.81
C THR A 185 35.92 -1.99 3.02
N MET A 186 35.47 -1.14 3.94
CA MET A 186 36.12 0.14 4.27
C MET A 186 37.54 -0.10 4.84
N VAL A 187 37.71 -1.09 5.73
CA VAL A 187 39.02 -1.41 6.31
C VAL A 187 40.02 -1.97 5.27
N ILE A 188 39.55 -2.76 4.30
CA ILE A 188 40.41 -3.32 3.24
C ILE A 188 40.89 -2.24 2.26
N PHE A 189 40.11 -1.17 2.07
CA PHE A 189 40.44 -0.10 1.12
C PHE A 189 41.16 1.11 1.77
N ILE A 190 41.35 1.13 3.09
CA ILE A 190 42.21 2.10 3.82
C ILE A 190 43.63 1.57 3.96
#